data_02a132e8b42359387f44cfc31fa15af0
#
_entry.id   02a132e8b42359387f44cfc31fa15af0
#
_cell.length_a   1.000
_cell.length_b   1.000
_cell.length_c   1.000
_cell.angle_alpha   90.00
_cell.angle_beta   90.00
_cell.angle_gamma   90.00
#
_symmetry.space_group_name_H-M   'P 1'
#
loop_
_entity.id
_entity.type
_entity.pdbx_description
1 polymer ?
#
loop_
_entity_poly.entity_id
_entity_poly.type
_entity_poly.pdbx_seq_one_letter_code
_entity_poly.pdbx_strand_id
1 'polypeptide(L)' 'MNHTFEVQGMTCGHCEMAVKKAIVRLDPEAKVTIDRPAGKVEVESAKAREQLAHVIADEGYSVAA' A
#
# COMPACT_ATOMS: atom_id res chain seq x y z
N MET A 1 13.51 3.70 -2.59
CA MET A 1 12.83 4.33 -3.73
C MET A 1 11.36 4.53 -3.38
N ASN A 2 10.79 5.63 -3.86
CA ASN A 2 9.39 5.94 -3.57
C ASN A 2 8.48 5.38 -4.65
N HIS A 3 7.44 4.71 -4.21
CA HIS A 3 6.40 4.18 -5.08
C HIS A 3 5.06 4.78 -4.67
N THR A 4 4.28 5.18 -5.63
CA THR A 4 2.93 5.70 -5.38
C THR A 4 1.92 4.79 -6.07
N PHE A 5 0.93 4.36 -5.31
CA PHE A 5 -0.14 3.50 -5.82
C PHE A 5 -1.48 4.18 -5.64
N GLU A 6 -2.36 4.00 -6.60
CA GLU A 6 -3.76 4.37 -6.44
C GLU A 6 -4.49 3.11 -6.01
N VAL A 7 -5.05 3.14 -4.82
CA VAL A 7 -5.72 1.97 -4.23
C VAL A 7 -7.17 2.31 -3.98
N GLN A 8 -8.05 1.48 -4.51
CA GLN A 8 -9.49 1.63 -4.33
C GLN A 8 -9.98 0.66 -3.28
N GLY A 9 -11.02 1.05 -2.57
CA GLY A 9 -11.62 0.22 -1.54
C GLY A 9 -11.18 0.57 -0.12
N MET A 10 -10.26 1.51 0.05
CA MET A 10 -9.86 1.97 1.38
C MET A 10 -10.86 3.00 1.89
N THR A 11 -11.91 2.52 2.53
CA THR A 11 -13.01 3.38 2.96
C THR A 11 -12.97 3.73 4.44
N CYS A 12 -12.07 3.11 5.20
CA CYS A 12 -11.99 3.33 6.65
C CYS A 12 -10.58 3.13 7.16
N GLY A 13 -10.35 3.48 8.43
CA GLY A 13 -9.05 3.34 9.05
C GLY A 13 -8.54 1.90 9.14
N HIS A 14 -9.44 0.94 9.23
CA HIS A 14 -9.05 -0.47 9.24
C HIS A 14 -8.43 -0.89 7.92
N CYS A 15 -8.96 -0.40 6.82
CA CYS A 15 -8.42 -0.66 5.49
C CYS A 15 -7.01 -0.11 5.35
N GLU A 16 -6.83 1.12 5.82
CA GLU A 16 -5.53 1.76 5.83
C GLU A 16 -4.50 0.94 6.61
N MET A 17 -4.88 0.49 7.80
CA MET A 17 -4.00 -0.31 8.64
C MET A 17 -3.67 -1.67 8.00
N ALA A 18 -4.64 -2.29 7.35
CA ALA A 18 -4.42 -3.57 6.69
C ALA A 18 -3.39 -3.46 5.57
N VAL A 19 -3.51 -2.43 4.75
CA VAL A 19 -2.56 -2.17 3.67
C VAL A 19 -1.16 -1.89 4.24
N LYS A 20 -1.10 -1.04 5.25
CA LYS A 20 0.17 -0.71 5.88
C LYS A 20 0.85 -1.94 6.47
N LYS A 21 0.10 -2.77 7.18
CA LYS A 21 0.65 -3.99 7.77
C LYS A 21 1.13 -4.97 6.71
N ALA A 22 0.40 -5.10 5.61
CA ALA A 22 0.80 -5.99 4.53
C ALA A 22 2.14 -5.58 3.95
N ILE A 23 2.33 -4.29 3.74
CA ILE A 23 3.58 -3.77 3.19
C ILE A 23 4.73 -3.95 4.19
N VAL A 24 4.48 -3.68 5.46
CA VAL A 24 5.51 -3.83 6.51
C VAL A 24 5.90 -5.30 6.69
N ARG A 25 4.99 -6.23 6.46
CA ARG A 25 5.34 -7.65 6.49
C ARG A 25 6.32 -8.02 5.38
N LEU A 26 6.13 -7.42 4.21
CA LEU A 26 7.03 -7.67 3.08
C LEU A 26 8.38 -7.01 3.32
N ASP A 27 8.36 -5.79 3.84
CA ASP A 27 9.59 -5.02 4.09
C ASP A 27 9.42 -4.23 5.39
N PRO A 28 9.98 -4.74 6.51
CA PRO A 28 9.87 -4.06 7.81
C PRO A 28 10.45 -2.66 7.84
N GLU A 29 11.34 -2.33 6.91
CA GLU A 29 11.96 -1.01 6.83
C GLU A 29 11.19 -0.05 5.93
N ALA A 30 10.13 -0.52 5.29
CA ALA A 30 9.34 0.32 4.40
C ALA A 30 8.63 1.42 5.18
N LYS A 31 8.61 2.61 4.59
CA LYS A 31 7.82 3.72 5.09
C LYS A 31 6.57 3.82 4.26
N VAL A 32 5.43 3.80 4.91
CA VAL A 32 4.14 3.82 4.23
C VAL A 32 3.36 5.05 4.65
N THR A 33 2.94 5.83 3.67
CA THR A 33 2.09 6.99 3.89
C THR A 33 0.81 6.78 3.08
N ILE A 34 -0.32 6.86 3.75
CA ILE A 34 -1.61 6.61 3.11
C ILE A 34 -2.46 7.87 3.16
N ASP A 35 -2.94 8.27 1.99
CA ASP A 35 -3.88 9.38 1.85
C ASP A 35 -5.23 8.79 1.44
N ARG A 36 -6.08 8.51 2.43
CA ARG A 36 -7.39 7.89 2.20
C ARG A 36 -8.30 8.72 1.29
N PRO A 37 -8.45 10.02 1.53
CA PRO A 37 -9.33 10.82 0.67
C PRO A 37 -8.95 10.80 -0.79
N ALA A 38 -7.65 10.71 -1.08
CA ALA A 38 -7.15 10.64 -2.45
C ALA A 38 -7.02 9.20 -2.95
N GLY A 39 -7.14 8.21 -2.07
CA GLY A 39 -6.96 6.82 -2.43
C GLY A 39 -5.52 6.49 -2.81
N LYS A 40 -4.55 7.20 -2.27
CA LYS A 40 -3.15 7.03 -2.61
C LYS A 40 -2.37 6.40 -1.48
N VAL A 41 -1.47 5.51 -1.86
CA VAL A 41 -0.53 4.89 -0.93
C VAL A 41 0.88 5.16 -1.45
N GLU A 42 1.68 5.84 -0.63
CA GLU A 42 3.08 6.07 -0.93
C GLU A 42 3.93 5.15 -0.09
N VAL A 43 4.83 4.42 -0.74
CA VAL A 43 5.70 3.48 -0.07
C VAL A 43 7.15 3.79 -0.42
N GLU A 44 7.96 3.98 0.60
CA GLU A 44 9.39 4.10 0.43
C GLU A 44 10.02 2.77 0.83
N SER A 45 10.49 2.01 -0.17
CA SER A 45 11.00 0.67 0.03
C SER A 45 11.97 0.29 -1.07
N ALA A 46 12.89 -0.61 -0.75
CA ALA A 46 13.80 -1.17 -1.73
C ALA A 46 13.18 -2.34 -2.51
N LYS A 47 11.98 -2.77 -2.12
CA LYS A 47 11.29 -3.85 -2.81
C LYS A 47 10.74 -3.40 -4.16
N ALA A 48 10.56 -4.35 -5.06
CA ALA A 48 10.02 -4.05 -6.38
C ALA A 48 8.58 -3.56 -6.27
N ARG A 49 8.20 -2.64 -7.16
CA ARG A 49 6.84 -2.12 -7.22
C ARG A 49 5.80 -3.23 -7.36
N GLU A 50 6.11 -4.22 -8.17
CA GLU A 50 5.20 -5.36 -8.38
C GLU A 50 4.92 -6.13 -7.10
N GLN A 51 5.93 -6.30 -6.27
CA GLN A 51 5.76 -6.99 -4.99
C GLN A 51 4.87 -6.20 -4.05
N LEU A 52 5.06 -4.89 -3.99
CA LEU A 52 4.24 -4.01 -3.17
C LEU A 52 2.79 -4.00 -3.64
N ALA A 53 2.59 -3.88 -4.95
CA ALA A 53 1.24 -3.92 -5.52
C ALA A 53 0.55 -5.26 -5.25
N HIS A 54 1.31 -6.35 -5.32
CA HIS A 54 0.77 -7.68 -5.08
C HIS A 54 0.26 -7.84 -3.65
N VAL A 55 1.02 -7.38 -2.66
CA VAL A 55 0.57 -7.50 -1.26
C VAL A 55 -0.65 -6.63 -0.97
N ILE A 56 -0.75 -5.48 -1.62
CA ILE A 56 -1.93 -4.62 -1.47
C ILE A 56 -3.15 -5.32 -2.09
N ALA A 57 -2.99 -5.88 -3.28
CA ALA A 57 -4.07 -6.60 -3.95
C ALA A 57 -4.49 -7.84 -3.16
N ASP A 58 -3.55 -8.49 -2.51
CA ASP A 58 -3.80 -9.69 -1.71
C ASP A 58 -4.70 -9.39 -0.51
N GLU A 59 -4.72 -8.14 -0.05
CA GLU A 59 -5.61 -7.72 1.04
C GLU A 59 -7.03 -7.42 0.55
N GLY A 60 -7.30 -7.60 -0.74
CA GLY A 60 -8.63 -7.41 -1.30
C GLY A 60 -8.88 -6.04 -1.90
N TYR A 61 -7.85 -5.24 -2.11
CA TYR A 61 -8.00 -3.91 -2.69
C TYR A 61 -7.56 -3.88 -4.14
N SER A 62 -8.15 -2.95 -4.91
CA SER A 62 -7.76 -2.75 -6.29
C SER A 62 -6.63 -1.74 -6.36
N VAL A 63 -5.55 -2.13 -7.02
CA VAL A 63 -4.41 -1.25 -7.24
C VAL A 63 -4.42 -0.81 -8.69
N ALA A 64 -4.53 0.48 -8.91
CA ALA A 64 -4.49 1.06 -10.25
C ALA A 64 -3.13 1.70 -10.46
N ALA A 65 -2.37 1.08 -11.34
CA ALA A 65 -1.04 1.55 -11.73
C ALA A 65 -0.13 1.90 -10.56
#